data_33201694f45e69e657e7e7ebb3100fca
#
_entry.id   33201694f45e69e657e7e7ebb3100fca
#
_cell.length_a   1.000
_cell.length_b   1.000
_cell.length_c   1.000
_cell.angle_alpha   90.00
_cell.angle_beta   90.00
_cell.angle_gamma   90.00
#
_symmetry.space_group_name_H-M   'P 1'
#
loop_
_entity.id
_entity.type
_entity.pdbx_description
1 polymer ?
#
loop_
_entity_poly.entity_id
_entity_poly.type
_entity_poly.pdbx_seq_one_letter_code
_entity_poly.pdbx_strand_id
1 'polypeptide(L)'
;MIADAHDRRRRKREGWALFEAEAAYADSIFHSAIGDTERCIRALERAVEIGPGYAPAVLSLGSVEYQRNRKAEGRRLLLSLVSVVDDAPDGTEIIDAAGGFLIQRGEYADGLELYRAAVQRFPDVGVFHQGRGCCAAHEGEFREAVVASRRALAIEPDNQKFVNDLGWCLAESGALQEALATLERAVAMDPADELAAENLRLCNLKIAKRRRKKAG
;
A
#
# COMPACT_ATOMS: atom_id res chain seq x y z
N MET A 1 36.44 18.61 16.43
CA MET A 1 36.53 19.58 15.32
C MET A 1 36.65 18.92 13.93
N ILE A 2 37.53 17.91 13.68
CA ILE A 2 37.65 17.28 12.35
C ILE A 2 36.43 16.42 12.00
N ALA A 3 35.86 15.66 12.94
CA ALA A 3 34.67 14.85 12.74
C ALA A 3 33.42 15.70 12.37
N ASP A 4 33.28 16.88 13.00
CA ASP A 4 32.19 17.82 12.75
C ASP A 4 32.26 18.47 11.32
N ALA A 5 33.48 18.73 10.82
CA ALA A 5 33.67 19.24 9.47
C ALA A 5 33.39 18.20 8.37
N HIS A 6 33.69 16.91 8.65
CA HIS A 6 33.37 15.80 7.74
C HIS A 6 31.86 15.56 7.67
N ASP A 7 31.18 15.60 8.82
CA ASP A 7 29.73 15.42 8.89
C ASP A 7 28.97 16.56 8.20
N ARG A 8 29.39 17.81 8.37
CA ARG A 8 28.86 18.98 7.65
C ARG A 8 29.04 18.89 6.14
N ARG A 9 30.18 18.41 5.66
CA ARG A 9 30.44 18.22 4.21
C ARG A 9 29.59 17.10 3.65
N ARG A 10 29.38 16.01 4.39
CA ARG A 10 28.48 14.90 4.03
C ARG A 10 27.05 15.38 3.89
N ARG A 11 26.48 16.02 4.91
CA ARG A 11 25.10 16.57 4.88
C ARG A 11 24.90 17.56 3.74
N LYS A 12 25.90 18.38 3.44
CA LYS A 12 25.83 19.31 2.30
C LYS A 12 25.79 18.56 0.96
N ARG A 13 26.56 17.50 0.79
CA ARG A 13 26.53 16.66 -0.43
C ARG A 13 25.20 15.92 -0.57
N GLU A 14 24.69 15.35 0.51
CA GLU A 14 23.40 14.67 0.56
C GLU A 14 22.27 15.65 0.21
N GLY A 15 22.29 16.87 0.75
CA GLY A 15 21.32 17.92 0.41
C GLY A 15 21.38 18.36 -1.05
N TRP A 16 22.59 18.46 -1.66
CA TRP A 16 22.73 18.74 -3.09
C TRP A 16 22.22 17.60 -3.95
N ALA A 17 22.54 16.36 -3.61
CA ALA A 17 22.04 15.19 -4.34
C ALA A 17 20.52 15.11 -4.30
N LEU A 18 19.90 15.42 -3.17
CA LEU A 18 18.45 15.45 -3.05
C LEU A 18 17.82 16.52 -3.97
N PHE A 19 18.39 17.73 -3.98
CA PHE A 19 17.94 18.81 -4.86
C PHE A 19 18.09 18.47 -6.35
N GLU A 20 19.21 17.85 -6.74
CA GLU A 20 19.45 17.41 -8.12
C GLU A 20 18.49 16.26 -8.51
N ALA A 21 18.18 15.33 -7.58
CA ALA A 21 17.21 14.28 -7.79
C ALA A 21 15.78 14.84 -7.99
N GLU A 22 15.42 15.82 -7.17
CA GLU A 22 14.14 16.54 -7.30
C GLU A 22 14.02 17.23 -8.66
N ALA A 23 15.07 17.92 -9.11
CA ALA A 23 15.10 18.57 -10.43
C ALA A 23 14.95 17.54 -11.57
N ALA A 24 15.65 16.40 -11.49
CA ALA A 24 15.51 15.33 -12.47
C ALA A 24 14.10 14.69 -12.43
N TYR A 25 13.50 14.59 -11.26
CA TYR A 25 12.13 14.13 -11.11
C TYR A 25 11.13 15.14 -11.74
N ALA A 26 11.33 16.44 -11.54
CA ALA A 26 10.51 17.47 -12.20
C ALA A 26 10.59 17.39 -13.74
N ASP A 27 11.78 17.11 -14.29
CA ASP A 27 11.95 16.83 -15.72
C ASP A 27 11.12 15.62 -16.16
N SER A 28 11.04 14.57 -15.33
CA SER A 28 10.22 13.39 -15.66
C SER A 28 8.74 13.72 -15.74
N ILE A 29 8.23 14.54 -14.81
CA ILE A 29 6.83 15.01 -14.81
C ILE A 29 6.55 15.82 -16.08
N PHE A 30 7.45 16.73 -16.46
CA PHE A 30 7.31 17.50 -17.69
C PHE A 30 7.24 16.59 -18.93
N HIS A 31 8.17 15.64 -19.06
CA HIS A 31 8.18 14.69 -20.19
C HIS A 31 6.97 13.78 -20.22
N SER A 32 6.45 13.37 -19.06
CA SER A 32 5.20 12.63 -18.95
C SER A 32 4.01 13.44 -19.46
N ALA A 33 3.93 14.72 -19.09
CA ALA A 33 2.84 15.61 -19.48
C ALA A 33 2.77 15.87 -21.01
N ILE A 34 3.91 15.84 -21.70
CA ILE A 34 3.99 16.00 -23.16
C ILE A 34 3.97 14.65 -23.91
N GLY A 35 3.83 13.53 -23.21
CA GLY A 35 3.76 12.19 -23.82
C GLY A 35 5.12 11.60 -24.25
N ASP A 36 6.26 12.23 -23.88
CA ASP A 36 7.60 11.72 -24.18
C ASP A 36 8.02 10.68 -23.14
N THR A 37 7.49 9.47 -23.31
CA THR A 37 7.70 8.35 -22.38
C THR A 37 9.19 7.99 -22.23
N GLU A 38 9.97 8.03 -23.29
CA GLU A 38 11.38 7.66 -23.21
C GLU A 38 12.19 8.65 -22.38
N ARG A 39 11.98 9.97 -22.58
CA ARG A 39 12.66 10.99 -21.78
C ARG A 39 12.16 10.98 -20.34
N CYS A 40 10.87 10.74 -20.11
CA CYS A 40 10.31 10.58 -18.78
C CYS A 40 11.04 9.47 -18.01
N ILE A 41 11.20 8.30 -18.60
CA ILE A 41 11.88 7.17 -17.96
C ILE A 41 13.34 7.48 -17.68
N ARG A 42 14.08 8.04 -18.65
CA ARG A 42 15.47 8.43 -18.44
C ARG A 42 15.63 9.46 -17.31
N ALA A 43 14.70 10.41 -17.19
CA ALA A 43 14.71 11.39 -16.12
C ALA A 43 14.43 10.74 -14.75
N LEU A 44 13.51 9.76 -14.68
CA LEU A 44 13.26 8.98 -13.46
C LEU A 44 14.48 8.13 -13.06
N GLU A 45 15.10 7.43 -14.01
CA GLU A 45 16.31 6.64 -13.78
C GLU A 45 17.43 7.53 -13.22
N ARG A 46 17.63 8.71 -13.84
CA ARG A 46 18.61 9.70 -13.36
C ARG A 46 18.27 10.21 -11.95
N ALA A 47 17.00 10.50 -11.66
CA ALA A 47 16.58 10.97 -10.34
C ALA A 47 16.91 9.94 -9.24
N VAL A 48 16.62 8.65 -9.50
CA VAL A 48 16.91 7.55 -8.56
C VAL A 48 18.42 7.28 -8.45
N GLU A 49 19.18 7.43 -9.53
CA GLU A 49 20.66 7.28 -9.51
C GLU A 49 21.31 8.36 -8.65
N ILE A 50 20.90 9.62 -8.80
CA ILE A 50 21.43 10.77 -8.04
C ILE A 50 21.00 10.69 -6.58
N GLY A 51 19.71 10.43 -6.34
CA GLY A 51 19.09 10.39 -5.02
C GLY A 51 18.28 9.13 -4.80
N PRO A 52 18.92 7.99 -4.48
CA PRO A 52 18.20 6.72 -4.26
C PRO A 52 17.25 6.75 -3.07
N GLY A 53 17.34 7.75 -2.21
CA GLY A 53 16.40 8.04 -1.12
C GLY A 53 15.29 9.02 -1.48
N TYR A 54 15.22 9.54 -2.72
CA TYR A 54 14.15 10.43 -3.13
C TYR A 54 12.89 9.62 -3.47
N ALA A 55 12.07 9.41 -2.48
CA ALA A 55 10.93 8.49 -2.50
C ALA A 55 9.93 8.72 -3.66
N PRO A 56 9.57 9.97 -4.07
CA PRO A 56 8.70 10.19 -5.22
C PRO A 56 9.25 9.61 -6.53
N ALA A 57 10.56 9.74 -6.79
CA ALA A 57 11.17 9.17 -7.98
C ALA A 57 11.24 7.64 -7.91
N VAL A 58 11.53 7.08 -6.73
CA VAL A 58 11.57 5.63 -6.49
C VAL A 58 10.19 5.02 -6.72
N LEU A 59 9.11 5.63 -6.19
CA LEU A 59 7.73 5.21 -6.42
C LEU A 59 7.37 5.23 -7.91
N SER A 60 7.67 6.34 -8.57
CA SER A 60 7.31 6.53 -9.98
C SER A 60 8.08 5.54 -10.88
N LEU A 61 9.40 5.40 -10.69
CA LEU A 61 10.20 4.45 -11.46
C LEU A 61 9.76 3.01 -11.19
N GLY A 62 9.53 2.63 -9.93
CA GLY A 62 9.04 1.31 -9.57
C GLY A 62 7.71 0.98 -10.27
N SER A 63 6.79 1.93 -10.30
CA SER A 63 5.50 1.77 -11.01
C SER A 63 5.68 1.63 -12.52
N VAL A 64 6.57 2.41 -13.13
CA VAL A 64 6.90 2.35 -14.55
C VAL A 64 7.53 0.98 -14.90
N GLU A 65 8.41 0.46 -14.06
CA GLU A 65 9.04 -0.85 -14.29
C GLU A 65 8.00 -1.99 -14.30
N TYR A 66 7.00 -1.96 -13.42
CA TYR A 66 5.86 -2.88 -13.50
C TYR A 66 5.08 -2.75 -14.82
N GLN A 67 4.81 -1.51 -15.28
CA GLN A 67 4.10 -1.28 -16.55
C GLN A 67 4.89 -1.82 -17.75
N ARG A 68 6.22 -1.77 -17.69
CA ARG A 68 7.14 -2.28 -18.70
C ARG A 68 7.39 -3.78 -18.59
N ASN A 69 6.67 -4.49 -17.72
CA ASN A 69 6.82 -5.91 -17.41
C ASN A 69 8.22 -6.28 -16.83
N ARG A 70 8.92 -5.33 -16.24
CA ARG A 70 10.17 -5.54 -15.49
C ARG A 70 9.88 -5.64 -13.98
N LYS A 71 9.02 -6.61 -13.62
CA LYS A 71 8.46 -6.75 -12.28
C LYS A 71 9.51 -6.89 -11.18
N ALA A 72 10.61 -7.62 -11.42
CA ALA A 72 11.66 -7.80 -10.43
C ALA A 72 12.30 -6.47 -10.00
N GLU A 73 12.57 -5.59 -10.96
CA GLU A 73 13.12 -4.27 -10.69
C GLU A 73 12.09 -3.35 -10.03
N GLY A 74 10.86 -3.34 -10.55
CA GLY A 74 9.77 -2.59 -9.95
C GLY A 74 9.53 -2.97 -8.48
N ARG A 75 9.48 -4.28 -8.19
CA ARG A 75 9.37 -4.81 -6.82
C ARG A 75 10.52 -4.34 -5.93
N ARG A 76 11.76 -4.46 -6.42
CA ARG A 76 12.94 -4.02 -5.67
C ARG A 76 12.84 -2.54 -5.28
N LEU A 77 12.43 -1.69 -6.23
CA LEU A 77 12.26 -0.25 -6.00
C LEU A 77 11.13 0.02 -5.00
N LEU A 78 9.95 -0.54 -5.20
CA LEU A 78 8.81 -0.28 -4.31
C LEU A 78 9.06 -0.79 -2.88
N LEU A 79 9.68 -1.95 -2.70
CA LEU A 79 10.05 -2.46 -1.37
C LEU A 79 11.10 -1.58 -0.68
N SER A 80 12.03 -0.95 -1.44
CA SER A 80 13.03 -0.06 -0.86
C SER A 80 12.42 1.19 -0.22
N LEU A 81 11.21 1.61 -0.62
CA LEU A 81 10.50 2.75 -0.03
C LEU A 81 10.37 2.64 1.48
N VAL A 82 10.12 1.43 2.00
CA VAL A 82 9.99 1.21 3.44
C VAL A 82 11.26 1.63 4.19
N SER A 83 12.44 1.55 3.57
CA SER A 83 13.71 1.91 4.20
C SER A 83 14.14 3.36 3.94
N VAL A 84 13.66 3.97 2.85
CA VAL A 84 14.12 5.32 2.46
C VAL A 84 13.23 6.45 2.97
N VAL A 85 11.94 6.19 3.22
CA VAL A 85 11.06 7.20 3.80
C VAL A 85 11.38 7.41 5.28
N ASP A 86 11.11 8.60 5.77
CA ASP A 86 11.13 8.92 7.20
C ASP A 86 9.76 8.68 7.86
N ASP A 87 9.66 9.00 9.15
CA ASP A 87 8.43 8.82 9.93
C ASP A 87 7.42 9.98 9.73
N ALA A 88 7.70 10.91 8.80
CA ALA A 88 6.77 11.98 8.46
C ALA A 88 5.53 11.43 7.73
N PRO A 89 4.37 12.09 7.85
CA PRO A 89 3.14 11.67 7.17
C PRO A 89 3.33 11.41 5.67
N ASP A 90 4.05 12.29 4.97
CA ASP A 90 4.31 12.17 3.53
C ASP A 90 5.07 10.86 3.19
N GLY A 91 5.93 10.39 4.09
CA GLY A 91 6.66 9.12 3.92
C GLY A 91 5.72 7.93 3.98
N THR A 92 4.79 7.90 4.92
CA THR A 92 3.80 6.82 5.04
C THR A 92 2.81 6.83 3.88
N GLU A 93 2.41 7.99 3.38
CA GLU A 93 1.55 8.13 2.20
C GLU A 93 2.20 7.56 0.93
N ILE A 94 3.50 7.74 0.76
CA ILE A 94 4.24 7.18 -0.39
C ILE A 94 4.26 5.64 -0.36
N ILE A 95 4.44 5.03 0.83
CA ILE A 95 4.37 3.58 0.97
C ILE A 95 2.95 3.08 0.67
N ASP A 96 1.92 3.77 1.17
CA ASP A 96 0.53 3.39 0.91
C ASP A 96 0.18 3.52 -0.58
N ALA A 97 0.66 4.57 -1.25
CA ALA A 97 0.51 4.73 -2.69
C ALA A 97 1.18 3.59 -3.48
N ALA A 98 2.36 3.12 -3.05
CA ALA A 98 3.03 1.96 -3.64
C ALA A 98 2.22 0.67 -3.46
N GLY A 99 1.70 0.44 -2.27
CA GLY A 99 0.85 -0.71 -1.97
C GLY A 99 -0.48 -0.67 -2.74
N GLY A 100 -1.13 0.49 -2.79
CA GLY A 100 -2.34 0.73 -3.58
C GLY A 100 -2.12 0.46 -5.08
N PHE A 101 -0.98 0.90 -5.64
CA PHE A 101 -0.60 0.60 -7.01
C PHE A 101 -0.49 -0.92 -7.25
N LEU A 102 0.15 -1.67 -6.33
CA LEU A 102 0.29 -3.13 -6.44
C LEU A 102 -1.07 -3.83 -6.36
N ILE A 103 -1.96 -3.41 -5.45
CA ILE A 103 -3.32 -3.91 -5.32
C ILE A 103 -4.13 -3.68 -6.60
N GLN A 104 -4.10 -2.48 -7.17
CA GLN A 104 -4.81 -2.15 -8.40
C GLN A 104 -4.36 -2.99 -9.59
N ARG A 105 -3.11 -3.45 -9.60
CA ARG A 105 -2.56 -4.33 -10.62
C ARG A 105 -2.78 -5.82 -10.35
N GLY A 106 -3.34 -6.17 -9.20
CA GLY A 106 -3.51 -7.55 -8.78
C GLY A 106 -2.20 -8.23 -8.33
N GLU A 107 -1.15 -7.46 -8.06
CA GLU A 107 0.16 -7.96 -7.59
C GLU A 107 0.12 -8.11 -6.05
N TYR A 108 -0.82 -8.90 -5.56
CA TYR A 108 -1.11 -9.01 -4.14
C TYR A 108 0.04 -9.60 -3.32
N ALA A 109 0.80 -10.55 -3.87
CA ALA A 109 1.97 -11.13 -3.22
C ALA A 109 3.04 -10.07 -2.92
N ASP A 110 3.34 -9.21 -3.90
CA ASP A 110 4.30 -8.11 -3.76
C ASP A 110 3.77 -7.03 -2.81
N GLY A 111 2.46 -6.72 -2.89
CA GLY A 111 1.78 -5.81 -1.96
C GLY A 111 1.82 -6.33 -0.52
N LEU A 112 1.60 -7.64 -0.32
CA LEU A 112 1.66 -8.26 1.00
C LEU A 112 3.07 -8.14 1.62
N GLU A 113 4.12 -8.36 0.82
CA GLU A 113 5.49 -8.20 1.27
C GLU A 113 5.80 -6.74 1.64
N LEU A 114 5.38 -5.79 0.81
CA LEU A 114 5.52 -4.36 1.10
C LEU A 114 4.85 -3.99 2.44
N TYR A 115 3.59 -4.38 2.61
CA TYR A 115 2.86 -4.04 3.83
C TYR A 115 3.35 -4.82 5.07
N ARG A 116 3.85 -6.05 4.91
CA ARG A 116 4.54 -6.78 6.02
C ARG A 116 5.77 -6.00 6.49
N ALA A 117 6.59 -5.48 5.57
CA ALA A 117 7.74 -4.65 5.92
C ALA A 117 7.30 -3.30 6.52
N ALA A 118 6.26 -2.67 5.96
CA ALA A 118 5.74 -1.40 6.44
C ALA A 118 5.22 -1.49 7.88
N VAL A 119 4.43 -2.51 8.24
CA VAL A 119 3.92 -2.68 9.61
C VAL A 119 5.01 -3.03 10.64
N GLN A 120 6.14 -3.60 10.20
CA GLN A 120 7.28 -3.83 11.10
C GLN A 120 7.95 -2.52 11.49
N ARG A 121 8.05 -1.57 10.55
CA ARG A 121 8.67 -0.27 10.78
C ARG A 121 7.70 0.74 11.40
N PHE A 122 6.44 0.71 10.98
CA PHE A 122 5.39 1.66 11.35
C PHE A 122 4.17 0.92 11.93
N PRO A 123 4.27 0.35 13.13
CA PRO A 123 3.26 -0.57 13.68
C PRO A 123 1.91 0.09 14.03
N ASP A 124 1.88 1.42 14.12
CA ASP A 124 0.70 2.19 14.52
C ASP A 124 0.04 2.95 13.36
N VAL A 125 0.40 2.61 12.10
CA VAL A 125 -0.21 3.16 10.89
C VAL A 125 -1.32 2.22 10.41
N GLY A 126 -2.58 2.62 10.61
CA GLY A 126 -3.78 1.80 10.34
C GLY A 126 -3.88 1.32 8.90
N VAL A 127 -3.61 2.19 7.93
CA VAL A 127 -3.68 1.86 6.48
C VAL A 127 -2.70 0.75 6.07
N PHE A 128 -1.54 0.62 6.73
CA PHE A 128 -0.63 -0.48 6.41
C PHE A 128 -1.16 -1.84 6.87
N HIS A 129 -1.82 -1.88 8.02
CA HIS A 129 -2.50 -3.08 8.47
C HIS A 129 -3.71 -3.42 7.58
N GLN A 130 -4.45 -2.40 7.13
CA GLN A 130 -5.55 -2.58 6.19
C GLN A 130 -5.05 -3.15 4.85
N GLY A 131 -4.02 -2.55 4.23
CA GLY A 131 -3.43 -3.04 2.99
C GLY A 131 -2.86 -4.46 3.11
N ARG A 132 -2.19 -4.76 4.26
CA ARG A 132 -1.74 -6.12 4.58
C ARG A 132 -2.89 -7.11 4.65
N GLY A 133 -4.01 -6.73 5.29
CA GLY A 133 -5.21 -7.56 5.39
C GLY A 133 -5.82 -7.85 4.03
N CYS A 134 -5.95 -6.83 3.19
CA CYS A 134 -6.44 -6.93 1.83
C CYS A 134 -5.58 -7.89 0.99
N CYS A 135 -4.27 -7.66 0.93
CA CYS A 135 -3.36 -8.50 0.15
C CYS A 135 -3.35 -9.95 0.65
N ALA A 136 -3.28 -10.17 1.98
CA ALA A 136 -3.31 -11.51 2.57
C ALA A 136 -4.60 -12.28 2.23
N ALA A 137 -5.75 -11.62 2.21
CA ALA A 137 -7.00 -12.25 1.84
C ALA A 137 -7.04 -12.67 0.36
N HIS A 138 -6.50 -11.86 -0.55
CA HIS A 138 -6.37 -12.21 -1.97
C HIS A 138 -5.39 -13.37 -2.22
N GLU A 139 -4.34 -13.46 -1.40
CA GLU A 139 -3.40 -14.60 -1.42
C GLU A 139 -3.93 -15.86 -0.71
N GLY A 140 -5.14 -15.80 -0.13
CA GLY A 140 -5.75 -16.91 0.61
C GLY A 140 -5.23 -17.08 2.05
N GLU A 141 -4.40 -16.17 2.52
CA GLU A 141 -3.86 -16.16 3.88
C GLU A 141 -4.89 -15.57 4.88
N PHE A 142 -6.08 -16.15 4.92
CA PHE A 142 -7.24 -15.57 5.63
C PHE A 142 -7.02 -15.34 7.13
N ARG A 143 -6.19 -16.16 7.81
CA ARG A 143 -5.88 -15.93 9.22
C ARG A 143 -5.09 -14.64 9.41
N GLU A 144 -4.11 -14.40 8.56
CA GLU A 144 -3.33 -13.17 8.57
C GLU A 144 -4.20 -11.97 8.21
N ALA A 145 -5.05 -12.11 7.19
CA ALA A 145 -5.98 -11.07 6.77
C ALA A 145 -6.86 -10.57 7.93
N VAL A 146 -7.50 -11.48 8.66
CA VAL A 146 -8.35 -11.13 9.81
C VAL A 146 -7.54 -10.48 10.93
N VAL A 147 -6.34 -10.98 11.24
CA VAL A 147 -5.48 -10.40 12.29
C VAL A 147 -5.05 -8.98 11.91
N ALA A 148 -4.64 -8.76 10.67
CA ALA A 148 -4.23 -7.44 10.18
C ALA A 148 -5.41 -6.46 10.17
N SER A 149 -6.58 -6.84 9.64
CA SER A 149 -7.77 -5.99 9.63
C SER A 149 -8.27 -5.62 11.03
N ARG A 150 -8.20 -6.56 11.99
CA ARG A 150 -8.51 -6.24 13.40
C ARG A 150 -7.52 -5.25 14.00
N ARG A 151 -6.24 -5.31 13.62
CA ARG A 151 -5.25 -4.33 14.09
C ARG A 151 -5.50 -2.96 13.48
N ALA A 152 -5.81 -2.87 12.19
CA ALA A 152 -6.21 -1.61 11.55
C ALA A 152 -7.39 -0.97 12.31
N LEU A 153 -8.45 -1.75 12.56
CA LEU A 153 -9.63 -1.28 13.26
C LEU A 153 -9.35 -0.92 14.74
N ALA A 154 -8.38 -1.58 15.39
CA ALA A 154 -7.98 -1.21 16.75
C ALA A 154 -7.24 0.14 16.81
N ILE A 155 -6.55 0.53 15.72
CA ILE A 155 -5.89 1.84 15.58
C ILE A 155 -6.93 2.93 15.29
N GLU A 156 -7.88 2.65 14.38
CA GLU A 156 -8.92 3.59 13.95
C GLU A 156 -10.32 2.95 14.09
N PRO A 157 -10.91 2.92 15.31
CA PRO A 157 -12.16 2.20 15.56
C PRO A 157 -13.37 2.71 14.79
N ASP A 158 -13.37 4.00 14.41
CA ASP A 158 -14.48 4.66 13.72
C ASP A 158 -14.26 4.79 12.22
N ASN A 159 -13.22 4.15 11.69
CA ASN A 159 -12.96 4.12 10.24
C ASN A 159 -13.87 3.08 9.57
N GLN A 160 -14.92 3.57 8.91
CA GLN A 160 -15.93 2.72 8.24
C GLN A 160 -15.29 1.76 7.21
N LYS A 161 -14.29 2.21 6.46
CA LYS A 161 -13.58 1.36 5.49
C LYS A 161 -12.90 0.17 6.17
N PHE A 162 -12.26 0.38 7.33
CA PHE A 162 -11.63 -0.70 8.08
C PHE A 162 -12.65 -1.68 8.66
N VAL A 163 -13.85 -1.20 9.05
CA VAL A 163 -14.95 -2.07 9.46
C VAL A 163 -15.41 -2.94 8.29
N ASN A 164 -15.61 -2.34 7.12
CA ASN A 164 -16.00 -3.07 5.90
C ASN A 164 -14.95 -4.13 5.52
N ASP A 165 -13.68 -3.77 5.51
CA ASP A 165 -12.58 -4.67 5.13
C ASP A 165 -12.42 -5.84 6.11
N LEU A 166 -12.58 -5.59 7.42
CA LEU A 166 -12.63 -6.67 8.40
C LEU A 166 -13.79 -7.62 8.13
N GLY A 167 -14.97 -7.08 7.84
CA GLY A 167 -16.16 -7.88 7.51
C GLY A 167 -15.95 -8.75 6.28
N TRP A 168 -15.33 -8.20 5.24
CA TRP A 168 -14.97 -8.94 4.04
C TRP A 168 -13.93 -10.05 4.35
N CYS A 169 -12.84 -9.74 5.04
CA CYS A 169 -11.82 -10.72 5.44
C CYS A 169 -12.43 -11.87 6.29
N LEU A 170 -13.34 -11.56 7.20
CA LEU A 170 -14.08 -12.55 7.99
C LEU A 170 -14.96 -13.43 7.11
N ALA A 171 -15.63 -12.86 6.11
CA ALA A 171 -16.46 -13.62 5.17
C ALA A 171 -15.63 -14.57 4.31
N GLU A 172 -14.46 -14.14 3.85
CA GLU A 172 -13.52 -14.98 3.09
C GLU A 172 -12.91 -16.09 3.97
N SER A 173 -12.62 -15.80 5.22
CA SER A 173 -12.13 -16.80 6.18
C SER A 173 -13.18 -17.85 6.59
N GLY A 174 -14.45 -17.63 6.24
CA GLY A 174 -15.59 -18.50 6.62
C GLY A 174 -16.19 -18.19 7.99
N ALA A 175 -15.76 -17.15 8.69
CA ALA A 175 -16.33 -16.67 9.95
C ALA A 175 -17.62 -15.87 9.72
N LEU A 176 -18.61 -16.49 9.02
CA LEU A 176 -19.73 -15.81 8.39
C LEU A 176 -20.68 -15.06 9.35
N GLN A 177 -20.82 -15.51 10.60
CA GLN A 177 -21.70 -14.83 11.57
C GLN A 177 -21.07 -13.53 12.06
N GLU A 178 -19.77 -13.56 12.34
CA GLU A 178 -19.02 -12.36 12.72
C GLU A 178 -18.91 -11.38 11.54
N ALA A 179 -18.67 -11.91 10.33
CA ALA A 179 -18.67 -11.13 9.09
C ALA A 179 -19.98 -10.38 8.89
N LEU A 180 -21.11 -11.07 9.07
CA LEU A 180 -22.45 -10.46 8.93
C LEU A 180 -22.61 -9.28 9.88
N ALA A 181 -22.38 -9.47 11.17
CA ALA A 181 -22.50 -8.39 12.17
C ALA A 181 -21.56 -7.21 11.88
N THR A 182 -20.33 -7.51 11.42
CA THR A 182 -19.34 -6.48 11.08
C THR A 182 -19.74 -5.68 9.84
N LEU A 183 -20.25 -6.35 8.80
CA LEU A 183 -20.72 -5.68 7.57
C LEU A 183 -22.02 -4.89 7.79
N GLU A 184 -22.93 -5.40 8.63
CA GLU A 184 -24.12 -4.63 9.05
C GLU A 184 -23.71 -3.33 9.76
N ARG A 185 -22.69 -3.39 10.62
CA ARG A 185 -22.11 -2.19 11.23
C ARG A 185 -21.53 -1.24 10.19
N ALA A 186 -20.76 -1.74 9.20
CA ALA A 186 -20.17 -0.92 8.14
C ALA A 186 -21.23 -0.16 7.35
N VAL A 187 -22.30 -0.85 6.92
CA VAL A 187 -23.44 -0.23 6.21
C VAL A 187 -24.18 0.76 7.10
N ALA A 188 -24.31 0.49 8.40
CA ALA A 188 -24.95 1.45 9.33
C ALA A 188 -24.11 2.72 9.52
N MET A 189 -22.77 2.64 9.42
CA MET A 189 -21.88 3.79 9.51
C MET A 189 -21.93 4.67 8.26
N ASP A 190 -22.04 4.07 7.08
CA ASP A 190 -22.23 4.77 5.80
C ASP A 190 -23.20 4.01 4.90
N PRO A 191 -24.50 4.34 4.95
CA PRO A 191 -25.51 3.69 4.11
C PRO A 191 -25.37 3.96 2.60
N ALA A 192 -24.56 4.94 2.20
CA ALA A 192 -24.31 5.27 0.80
C ALA A 192 -23.12 4.50 0.20
N ASP A 193 -22.35 3.78 1.03
CA ASP A 193 -21.23 2.96 0.56
C ASP A 193 -21.74 1.70 -0.16
N GLU A 194 -21.73 1.74 -1.50
CA GLU A 194 -22.14 0.64 -2.36
C GLU A 194 -21.26 -0.62 -2.16
N LEU A 195 -19.96 -0.45 -1.84
CA LEU A 195 -19.06 -1.58 -1.60
C LEU A 195 -19.43 -2.33 -0.31
N ALA A 196 -19.73 -1.60 0.77
CA ALA A 196 -20.17 -2.21 2.02
C ALA A 196 -21.49 -2.94 1.86
N ALA A 197 -22.45 -2.34 1.13
CA ALA A 197 -23.73 -2.98 0.81
C ALA A 197 -23.55 -4.26 -0.02
N GLU A 198 -22.67 -4.25 -1.01
CA GLU A 198 -22.38 -5.43 -1.83
C GLU A 198 -21.68 -6.53 -1.03
N ASN A 199 -20.70 -6.19 -0.19
CA ASN A 199 -20.03 -7.13 0.69
C ASN A 199 -21.02 -7.80 1.66
N LEU A 200 -21.96 -7.04 2.23
CA LEU A 200 -23.04 -7.56 3.07
C LEU A 200 -23.95 -8.51 2.29
N ARG A 201 -24.33 -8.15 1.06
CA ARG A 201 -25.12 -9.00 0.18
C ARG A 201 -24.41 -10.33 -0.12
N LEU A 202 -23.10 -10.28 -0.46
CA LEU A 202 -22.29 -11.47 -0.74
C LEU A 202 -22.13 -12.36 0.49
N CYS A 203 -21.95 -11.78 1.68
CA CYS A 203 -21.91 -12.51 2.95
C CYS A 203 -23.21 -13.28 3.19
N ASN A 204 -24.37 -12.63 3.01
CA ASN A 204 -25.67 -13.29 3.13
C ASN A 204 -25.84 -14.45 2.16
N LEU A 205 -25.37 -14.33 0.92
CA LEU A 205 -25.39 -15.42 -0.06
C LEU A 205 -24.51 -16.61 0.38
N LYS A 206 -23.31 -16.34 0.93
CA LYS A 206 -22.45 -17.39 1.48
C LYS A 206 -23.12 -18.12 2.65
N ILE A 207 -23.79 -17.42 3.54
CA ILE A 207 -24.57 -17.99 4.65
C ILE A 207 -25.71 -18.90 4.13
N ALA A 208 -26.50 -18.41 3.18
CA ALA A 208 -27.59 -19.18 2.59
C ALA A 208 -27.08 -20.46 1.91
N LYS A 209 -26.01 -20.38 1.13
CA LYS A 209 -25.34 -21.53 0.50
C LYS A 209 -24.88 -22.56 1.53
N ARG A 210 -24.28 -22.11 2.64
CA ARG A 210 -23.82 -22.99 3.72
C ARG A 210 -24.97 -23.70 4.43
N ARG A 211 -26.11 -23.00 4.65
CA ARG A 211 -27.33 -23.60 5.24
C ARG A 211 -27.92 -24.69 4.34
N ARG A 212 -28.02 -24.45 3.03
CA ARG A 212 -28.48 -25.45 2.05
C ARG A 212 -27.63 -26.72 2.04
N LYS A 213 -26.28 -26.57 2.07
CA LYS A 213 -25.37 -27.73 2.13
C LYS A 213 -25.46 -28.56 3.41
N LYS A 214 -25.97 -27.97 4.51
CA LYS A 214 -26.16 -28.71 5.77
C LYS A 214 -27.53 -29.38 5.89
N ALA A 215 -28.47 -28.99 5.04
CA ALA A 215 -29.87 -29.50 5.06
C ALA A 215 -30.09 -30.64 4.04
N GLY A 216 -29.19 -30.86 3.10
CA GLY A 216 -29.20 -31.97 2.15
C GLY A 216 -28.00 -32.90 2.38
#